data_103f51fef24316bc94804d286117853c
#
_entry.id   103f51fef24316bc94804d286117853c
#
_cell.length_a   1.000
_cell.length_b   1.000
_cell.length_c   1.000
_cell.angle_alpha   90.00
_cell.angle_beta   90.00
_cell.angle_gamma   90.00
#
_symmetry.space_group_name_H-M   'P 1'
#
loop_
_entity.id
_entity.type
_entity.pdbx_description
1 polymer ?
#
loop_
_entity_poly.entity_id
_entity_poly.type
_entity_poly.pdbx_seq_one_letter_code
_entity_poly.pdbx_strand_id
1 'polypeptide(L)'
;MYTIRTIQILIKLLPSILALRKDRKKWINQNENKVDLKQFKKNASKVLETFISLGPVYIKLGQWLSSRADILPQPYLEELSKLQDSVPAAPFDQVKSIIEKDIGLINEKFDSIDPTSISGASLGQVYRGSISGQQIVIKVKRPGIEKVVKKDLKILKKILPLALRFVDPNLRYSAKTML
;
A
#
# COMPACT_ATOMS: atom_id res chain seq x y z
N MET A 1 17.63 -3.98 13.75
CA MET A 1 16.37 -3.26 13.40
C MET A 1 15.74 -3.73 12.07
N TYR A 2 16.48 -4.11 11.03
CA TYR A 2 15.94 -4.74 9.81
C TYR A 2 15.35 -6.13 10.08
N THR A 3 16.01 -6.93 10.92
CA THR A 3 15.65 -8.32 11.20
C THR A 3 14.23 -8.45 11.79
N ILE A 4 13.88 -7.63 12.78
CA ILE A 4 12.54 -7.65 13.42
C ILE A 4 11.45 -7.32 12.40
N ARG A 5 11.63 -6.27 11.59
CA ARG A 5 10.65 -5.89 10.56
C ARG A 5 10.52 -6.96 9.49
N THR A 6 11.62 -7.59 9.08
CA THR A 6 11.60 -8.70 8.12
C THR A 6 10.81 -9.89 8.65
N ILE A 7 11.06 -10.28 9.90
CA ILE A 7 10.33 -11.36 10.57
C ILE A 7 8.84 -11.03 10.66
N GLN A 8 8.49 -9.82 11.09
CA GLN A 8 7.10 -9.36 11.15
C GLN A 8 6.39 -9.46 9.80
N ILE A 9 7.07 -9.02 8.72
CA ILE A 9 6.53 -9.09 7.36
C ILE A 9 6.35 -10.54 6.93
N LEU A 10 7.33 -11.39 7.16
CA LEU A 10 7.27 -12.81 6.80
C LEU A 10 6.13 -13.54 7.53
N ILE A 11 6.02 -13.36 8.85
CA ILE A 11 4.97 -14.00 9.64
C ILE A 11 3.57 -13.59 9.15
N LYS A 12 3.39 -12.32 8.78
CA LYS A 12 2.09 -11.81 8.31
C LYS A 12 1.79 -12.18 6.86
N LEU A 13 2.77 -12.09 5.95
CA LEU A 13 2.56 -12.32 4.52
C LEU A 13 2.52 -13.80 4.15
N LEU A 14 3.33 -14.65 4.77
CA LEU A 14 3.44 -16.05 4.36
C LEU A 14 2.11 -16.80 4.38
N PRO A 15 1.29 -16.74 5.45
CA PRO A 15 -0.04 -17.35 5.45
C PRO A 15 -0.94 -16.82 4.33
N SER A 16 -0.91 -15.51 4.06
CA SER A 16 -1.67 -14.86 3.01
C SER A 16 -1.26 -15.35 1.62
N ILE A 17 0.04 -15.46 1.36
CA ILE A 17 0.58 -15.98 0.09
C ILE A 17 0.19 -17.44 -0.12
N LEU A 18 0.27 -18.27 0.92
CA LEU A 18 -0.09 -19.70 0.83
C LEU A 18 -1.59 -19.89 0.57
N ALA A 19 -2.44 -19.11 1.26
CA ALA A 19 -3.89 -19.13 1.03
C ALA A 19 -4.22 -18.70 -0.41
N LEU A 20 -3.67 -17.58 -0.86
CA LEU A 20 -3.86 -17.08 -2.22
C LEU A 20 -3.42 -18.11 -3.27
N ARG A 21 -2.26 -18.75 -3.09
CA ARG A 21 -1.77 -19.80 -4.00
C ARG A 21 -2.74 -20.97 -4.09
N LYS A 22 -3.25 -21.45 -2.95
CA LYS A 22 -4.21 -22.55 -2.89
C LYS A 22 -5.51 -22.18 -3.61
N ASP A 23 -6.02 -20.99 -3.33
CA ASP A 23 -7.28 -20.51 -3.90
C ASP A 23 -7.14 -20.25 -5.41
N ARG A 24 -6.03 -19.64 -5.85
CA ARG A 24 -5.76 -19.44 -7.28
C ARG A 24 -5.65 -20.75 -8.04
N LYS A 25 -4.99 -21.76 -7.48
CA LYS A 25 -4.91 -23.09 -8.11
C LYS A 25 -6.30 -23.72 -8.27
N LYS A 26 -7.17 -23.56 -7.28
CA LYS A 26 -8.57 -24.02 -7.37
C LYS A 26 -9.35 -23.22 -8.42
N TRP A 27 -9.19 -21.91 -8.43
CA TRP A 27 -9.85 -20.99 -9.39
C TRP A 27 -9.53 -21.36 -10.84
N ILE A 28 -8.27 -21.64 -11.16
CA ILE A 28 -7.85 -22.01 -12.52
C ILE A 28 -8.33 -23.43 -12.92
N ASN A 29 -8.34 -24.36 -11.99
CA ASN A 29 -8.60 -25.77 -12.28
C ASN A 29 -10.08 -26.19 -12.13
N GLN A 30 -10.94 -25.34 -11.60
CA GLN A 30 -12.35 -25.65 -11.34
C GLN A 30 -13.24 -24.66 -12.07
N ASN A 31 -14.36 -25.17 -12.67
CA ASN A 31 -15.44 -24.29 -13.12
C ASN A 31 -15.96 -23.48 -11.94
N GLU A 32 -16.26 -22.21 -12.14
CA GLU A 32 -16.71 -21.24 -11.13
C GLU A 32 -17.80 -21.77 -10.18
N ASN A 33 -18.66 -22.65 -10.67
CA ASN A 33 -19.75 -23.26 -9.91
C ASN A 33 -19.32 -24.28 -8.81
N LYS A 34 -18.03 -24.65 -8.74
CA LYS A 34 -17.52 -25.61 -7.72
C LYS A 34 -16.57 -24.97 -6.72
N VAL A 35 -16.34 -23.65 -6.83
CA VAL A 35 -15.42 -22.94 -5.96
C VAL A 35 -16.15 -22.43 -4.72
N ASP A 36 -15.59 -22.66 -3.53
CA ASP A 36 -16.11 -22.09 -2.29
C ASP A 36 -15.79 -20.58 -2.22
N LEU A 37 -16.63 -19.77 -2.87
CA LEU A 37 -16.51 -18.32 -2.91
C LEU A 37 -16.50 -17.70 -1.51
N LYS A 38 -17.21 -18.28 -0.53
CA LYS A 38 -17.24 -17.79 0.84
C LYS A 38 -15.88 -17.94 1.50
N GLN A 39 -15.20 -19.08 1.28
CA GLN A 39 -13.84 -19.28 1.79
C GLN A 39 -12.83 -18.37 1.10
N PHE A 40 -12.97 -18.14 -0.23
CA PHE A 40 -12.09 -17.22 -0.96
C PHE A 40 -12.23 -15.81 -0.45
N LYS A 41 -13.45 -15.33 -0.25
CA LYS A 41 -13.72 -14.00 0.32
C LYS A 41 -13.11 -13.85 1.72
N LYS A 42 -13.27 -14.86 2.58
CA LYS A 42 -12.65 -14.88 3.92
C LYS A 42 -11.12 -14.79 3.85
N ASN A 43 -10.49 -15.53 2.92
CA ASN A 43 -9.04 -15.47 2.74
C ASN A 43 -8.60 -14.10 2.17
N ALA A 44 -9.35 -13.56 1.22
CA ALA A 44 -9.11 -12.24 0.64
C ALA A 44 -9.20 -11.12 1.69
N SER A 45 -10.20 -11.16 2.58
CA SER A 45 -10.32 -10.21 3.71
C SER A 45 -9.11 -10.28 4.64
N LYS A 46 -8.57 -11.47 4.92
CA LYS A 46 -7.34 -11.60 5.71
C LYS A 46 -6.13 -10.99 5.00
N VAL A 47 -6.04 -11.09 3.66
CA VAL A 47 -4.98 -10.44 2.89
C VAL A 47 -5.12 -8.92 2.97
N LEU A 48 -6.34 -8.39 2.85
CA LEU A 48 -6.64 -6.97 3.02
C LEU A 48 -6.18 -6.46 4.38
N GLU A 49 -6.59 -7.12 5.47
CA GLU A 49 -6.19 -6.77 6.84
C GLU A 49 -4.66 -6.84 7.03
N THR A 50 -4.04 -7.86 6.45
CA THR A 50 -2.57 -8.00 6.46
C THR A 50 -1.90 -6.80 5.81
N PHE A 51 -2.35 -6.38 4.64
CA PHE A 51 -1.77 -5.24 3.93
C PHE A 51 -1.97 -3.93 4.69
N ILE A 52 -3.15 -3.70 5.26
CA ILE A 52 -3.41 -2.54 6.14
C ILE A 52 -2.45 -2.56 7.32
N SER A 53 -2.30 -3.70 8.01
CA SER A 53 -1.45 -3.84 9.20
C SER A 53 0.05 -3.70 8.93
N LEU A 54 0.49 -3.96 7.71
CA LEU A 54 1.88 -3.81 7.28
C LEU A 54 2.22 -2.38 6.85
N GLY A 55 1.20 -1.61 6.47
CA GLY A 55 1.32 -0.17 6.22
C GLY A 55 1.51 0.24 4.75
N PRO A 56 1.97 1.46 4.52
CA PRO A 56 1.81 2.20 3.27
C PRO A 56 2.29 1.46 2.00
N VAL A 57 3.44 0.80 2.07
CA VAL A 57 4.02 0.07 0.92
C VAL A 57 3.12 -1.09 0.51
N TYR A 58 2.57 -1.82 1.49
CA TYR A 58 1.71 -2.97 1.25
C TYR A 58 0.30 -2.53 0.82
N ILE A 59 -0.20 -1.42 1.35
CA ILE A 59 -1.44 -0.80 0.88
C ILE A 59 -1.31 -0.46 -0.62
N LYS A 60 -0.24 0.18 -1.04
CA LYS A 60 0.00 0.48 -2.47
C LYS A 60 0.19 -0.79 -3.31
N LEU A 61 0.86 -1.80 -2.79
CA LEU A 61 0.97 -3.10 -3.46
C LEU A 61 -0.42 -3.74 -3.64
N GLY A 62 -1.27 -3.72 -2.62
CA GLY A 62 -2.62 -4.26 -2.68
C GLY A 62 -3.52 -3.49 -3.65
N GLN A 63 -3.46 -2.16 -3.67
CA GLN A 63 -4.16 -1.32 -4.64
C GLN A 63 -3.75 -1.67 -6.08
N TRP A 64 -2.46 -1.86 -6.33
CA TRP A 64 -1.99 -2.30 -7.62
C TRP A 64 -2.49 -3.72 -7.96
N LEU A 65 -2.42 -4.65 -7.01
CA LEU A 65 -2.91 -6.03 -7.18
C LEU A 65 -4.43 -6.08 -7.45
N SER A 66 -5.22 -5.16 -6.89
CA SER A 66 -6.67 -5.12 -7.09
C SER A 66 -7.10 -4.86 -8.54
N SER A 67 -6.21 -4.35 -9.38
CA SER A 67 -6.43 -4.14 -10.81
C SER A 67 -5.90 -5.28 -11.70
N ARG A 68 -5.36 -6.36 -11.11
CA ARG A 68 -4.66 -7.43 -11.83
C ARG A 68 -5.45 -8.73 -11.83
N ALA A 69 -6.49 -8.78 -12.69
CA ALA A 69 -7.33 -9.96 -12.90
C ALA A 69 -6.56 -11.17 -13.47
N ASP A 70 -5.42 -10.94 -14.10
CA ASP A 70 -4.49 -11.98 -14.55
C ASP A 70 -3.76 -12.67 -13.39
N ILE A 71 -3.66 -12.01 -12.23
CA ILE A 71 -2.95 -12.52 -11.05
C ILE A 71 -3.92 -13.10 -10.03
N LEU A 72 -5.02 -12.40 -9.74
CA LEU A 72 -5.89 -12.67 -8.61
C LEU A 72 -7.27 -13.18 -9.03
N PRO A 73 -7.84 -14.16 -8.29
CA PRO A 73 -9.25 -14.51 -8.40
C PRO A 73 -10.16 -13.32 -8.07
N GLN A 74 -11.34 -13.26 -8.69
CA GLN A 74 -12.31 -12.18 -8.53
C GLN A 74 -12.59 -11.77 -7.08
N PRO A 75 -12.81 -12.68 -6.09
CA PRO A 75 -13.04 -12.28 -4.70
C PRO A 75 -11.88 -11.50 -4.07
N TYR A 76 -10.63 -11.73 -4.53
CA TYR A 76 -9.46 -10.99 -4.06
C TYR A 76 -9.40 -9.59 -4.67
N LEU A 77 -9.78 -9.42 -5.95
CA LEU A 77 -9.85 -8.11 -6.59
C LEU A 77 -10.85 -7.21 -5.86
N GLU A 78 -12.05 -7.75 -5.57
CA GLU A 78 -13.11 -7.05 -4.85
C GLU A 78 -12.69 -6.63 -3.44
N GLU A 79 -12.07 -7.54 -2.68
CA GLU A 79 -11.62 -7.20 -1.33
C GLU A 79 -10.47 -6.19 -1.33
N LEU A 80 -9.47 -6.37 -2.19
CA LEU A 80 -8.33 -5.46 -2.26
C LEU A 80 -8.68 -4.08 -2.85
N SER A 81 -9.75 -3.97 -3.66
CA SER A 81 -10.23 -2.66 -4.13
C SER A 81 -10.72 -1.76 -2.99
N LYS A 82 -11.02 -2.34 -1.81
CA LYS A 82 -11.38 -1.59 -0.60
C LYS A 82 -10.19 -0.92 0.08
N LEU A 83 -8.95 -1.18 -0.37
CA LEU A 83 -7.76 -0.49 0.10
C LEU A 83 -7.82 0.98 -0.33
N GLN A 84 -8.49 1.78 0.46
CA GLN A 84 -8.55 3.22 0.27
C GLN A 84 -7.32 3.89 0.89
N ASP A 85 -6.92 5.02 0.32
CA ASP A 85 -5.81 5.85 0.84
C ASP A 85 -6.20 6.66 2.09
N SER A 86 -7.23 6.24 2.85
CA SER A 86 -7.66 6.90 4.07
C SER A 86 -6.81 6.45 5.27
N VAL A 87 -5.62 7.00 5.37
CA VAL A 87 -4.81 6.87 6.57
C VAL A 87 -4.98 8.15 7.40
N PRO A 88 -5.23 8.09 8.73
CA PRO A 88 -5.35 9.28 9.55
C PRO A 88 -4.18 10.24 9.31
N ALA A 89 -4.47 11.53 9.20
CA ALA A 89 -3.45 12.55 8.97
C ALA A 89 -2.47 12.60 10.16
N ALA A 90 -1.19 12.82 9.89
CA ALA A 90 -0.22 13.16 10.94
C ALA A 90 -0.50 14.61 11.44
N PRO A 91 -0.14 14.93 12.69
CA PRO A 91 -0.27 16.28 13.23
C PRO A 91 0.38 17.34 12.33
N PHE A 92 -0.30 18.49 12.17
CA PHE A 92 0.15 19.54 11.27
C PHE A 92 1.56 20.06 11.62
N ASP A 93 1.91 20.18 12.90
CA ASP A 93 3.23 20.65 13.34
C ASP A 93 4.39 19.82 12.76
N GLN A 94 4.20 18.52 12.62
CA GLN A 94 5.20 17.64 12.00
C GLN A 94 5.30 17.89 10.49
N VAL A 95 4.18 18.21 9.85
CA VAL A 95 4.10 18.49 8.42
C VAL A 95 4.65 19.89 8.13
N LYS A 96 4.32 20.87 8.97
CA LYS A 96 4.87 22.24 8.92
C LYS A 96 6.40 22.21 8.86
N SER A 97 7.03 21.44 9.75
CA SER A 97 8.50 21.29 9.76
C SER A 97 9.08 20.75 8.45
N ILE A 98 8.32 19.91 7.73
CA ILE A 98 8.76 19.39 6.42
C ILE A 98 8.62 20.47 5.35
N ILE A 99 7.49 21.17 5.33
CA ILE A 99 7.24 22.26 4.38
C ILE A 99 8.33 23.33 4.54
N GLU A 100 8.58 23.78 5.77
CA GLU A 100 9.57 24.84 6.06
C GLU A 100 10.99 24.42 5.73
N LYS A 101 11.32 23.14 5.89
CA LYS A 101 12.62 22.60 5.49
C LYS A 101 12.81 22.57 3.97
N ASP A 102 11.77 22.25 3.21
CA ASP A 102 11.87 22.02 1.77
C ASP A 102 11.67 23.31 0.95
N ILE A 103 10.84 24.24 1.45
CA ILE A 103 10.41 25.44 0.69
C ILE A 103 10.81 26.76 1.39
N GLY A 104 11.03 26.75 2.69
CA GLY A 104 11.25 27.94 3.53
C GLY A 104 10.05 28.24 4.43
N LEU A 105 10.15 29.28 5.24
CA LEU A 105 9.14 29.62 6.24
C LEU A 105 7.76 29.80 5.61
N ILE A 106 6.75 29.19 6.23
CA ILE A 106 5.37 29.20 5.71
C ILE A 106 4.85 30.62 5.54
N ASN A 107 5.08 31.49 6.53
CA ASN A 107 4.64 32.87 6.52
C ASN A 107 5.32 33.77 5.45
N GLU A 108 6.44 33.33 4.86
CA GLU A 108 7.12 34.02 3.78
C GLU A 108 6.68 33.51 2.40
N LYS A 109 6.20 32.27 2.32
CA LYS A 109 5.91 31.60 1.05
C LYS A 109 4.42 31.49 0.73
N PHE A 110 3.58 31.54 1.76
CA PHE A 110 2.14 31.35 1.63
C PHE A 110 1.40 32.44 2.37
N ASP A 111 0.28 32.92 1.79
CA ASP A 111 -0.64 33.80 2.50
C ASP A 111 -1.32 33.09 3.65
N SER A 112 -1.70 31.82 3.42
CA SER A 112 -2.28 30.95 4.45
C SER A 112 -2.13 29.45 4.10
N ILE A 113 -2.13 28.60 5.12
CA ILE A 113 -2.31 27.14 5.01
C ILE A 113 -3.32 26.71 6.06
N ASP A 114 -4.38 26.01 5.63
CA ASP A 114 -5.31 25.37 6.55
C ASP A 114 -4.61 24.17 7.22
N PRO A 115 -4.47 24.15 8.56
CA PRO A 115 -3.83 23.04 9.26
C PRO A 115 -4.64 21.73 9.17
N THR A 116 -5.89 21.81 8.74
CA THR A 116 -6.76 20.63 8.57
C THR A 116 -6.50 19.98 7.24
N SER A 117 -6.04 18.73 7.26
CA SER A 117 -5.81 17.95 6.04
C SER A 117 -7.11 17.66 5.30
N ILE A 118 -7.17 17.94 4.01
CA ILE A 118 -8.30 17.58 3.12
C ILE A 118 -8.33 16.05 2.92
N SER A 119 -7.16 15.44 2.83
CA SER A 119 -7.01 14.00 2.58
C SER A 119 -5.69 13.50 3.14
N GLY A 120 -5.76 12.40 3.88
CA GLY A 120 -4.62 11.62 4.29
C GLY A 120 -4.44 10.43 3.35
N ALA A 121 -3.39 10.43 2.54
CA ALA A 121 -3.00 9.27 1.73
C ALA A 121 -1.93 8.44 2.44
N SER A 122 -1.70 7.22 1.97
CA SER A 122 -0.71 6.31 2.55
C SER A 122 0.72 6.87 2.56
N LEU A 123 1.08 7.70 1.58
CA LEU A 123 2.43 8.26 1.42
C LEU A 123 2.50 9.77 1.65
N GLY A 124 1.37 10.48 1.69
CA GLY A 124 1.31 11.93 1.80
C GLY A 124 0.04 12.44 2.44
N GLN A 125 -0.04 13.75 2.57
CA GLN A 125 -1.21 14.48 3.07
C GLN A 125 -1.43 15.68 2.19
N VAL A 126 -2.67 16.13 2.09
CA VAL A 126 -3.08 17.22 1.21
C VAL A 126 -3.72 18.32 2.04
N TYR A 127 -3.31 19.53 1.84
CA TYR A 127 -3.78 20.74 2.53
C TYR A 127 -4.26 21.78 1.54
N ARG A 128 -5.15 22.66 1.99
CA ARG A 128 -5.49 23.91 1.27
C ARG A 128 -4.57 25.01 1.73
N GLY A 129 -4.26 25.91 0.82
CA GLY A 129 -3.53 27.12 1.12
C GLY A 129 -3.77 28.19 0.08
N SER A 130 -3.11 29.35 0.25
CA SER A 130 -3.14 30.43 -0.73
C SER A 130 -1.76 31.03 -0.92
N ILE A 131 -1.48 31.47 -2.15
CA ILE A 131 -0.28 32.24 -2.54
C ILE A 131 -0.73 33.38 -3.45
N SER A 132 -0.36 34.60 -3.09
CA SER A 132 -0.70 35.84 -3.87
C SER A 132 -2.20 35.90 -4.19
N GLY A 133 -3.06 35.58 -3.22
CA GLY A 133 -4.51 35.60 -3.34
C GLY A 133 -5.11 34.41 -4.10
N GLN A 134 -4.30 33.49 -4.65
CA GLN A 134 -4.78 32.31 -5.37
C GLN A 134 -4.87 31.10 -4.45
N GLN A 135 -5.99 30.37 -4.54
CA GLN A 135 -6.18 29.11 -3.82
C GLN A 135 -5.32 28.02 -4.45
N ILE A 136 -4.61 27.28 -3.59
CA ILE A 136 -3.74 26.17 -3.98
C ILE A 136 -3.98 24.93 -3.16
N VAL A 137 -3.47 23.80 -3.66
CA VAL A 137 -3.42 22.53 -2.96
C VAL A 137 -1.96 22.15 -2.72
N ILE A 138 -1.63 21.84 -1.47
CA ILE A 138 -0.28 21.51 -1.04
C ILE A 138 -0.24 20.03 -0.70
N LYS A 139 0.52 19.24 -1.48
CA LYS A 139 0.72 17.82 -1.19
C LYS A 139 2.07 17.63 -0.52
N VAL A 140 2.07 17.14 0.70
CA VAL A 140 3.26 16.95 1.53
C VAL A 140 3.46 15.48 1.84
N LYS A 141 4.70 15.01 1.78
CA LYS A 141 5.06 13.65 2.22
C LYS A 141 4.77 13.48 3.70
N ARG A 142 4.36 12.28 4.11
CA ARG A 142 4.21 11.99 5.54
C ARG A 142 5.54 12.02 6.28
N PRO A 143 5.55 12.48 7.53
CA PRO A 143 6.75 12.46 8.37
C PRO A 143 7.37 11.06 8.43
N GLY A 144 8.66 10.95 8.13
CA GLY A 144 9.43 9.71 8.20
C GLY A 144 9.11 8.66 7.13
N ILE A 145 8.17 8.90 6.20
CA ILE A 145 7.70 7.92 5.20
C ILE A 145 8.83 7.38 4.32
N GLU A 146 9.80 8.20 3.96
CA GLU A 146 10.91 7.76 3.10
C GLU A 146 11.74 6.64 3.73
N LYS A 147 11.99 6.73 5.05
CA LYS A 147 12.72 5.69 5.79
C LYS A 147 11.92 4.37 5.80
N VAL A 148 10.61 4.46 5.99
CA VAL A 148 9.70 3.29 5.98
C VAL A 148 9.68 2.66 4.59
N VAL A 149 9.46 3.45 3.55
CA VAL A 149 9.41 2.97 2.16
C VAL A 149 10.74 2.33 1.74
N LYS A 150 11.86 3.02 1.96
CA LYS A 150 13.20 2.48 1.64
C LYS A 150 13.47 1.15 2.35
N LYS A 151 13.06 1.03 3.61
CA LYS A 151 13.23 -0.18 4.40
C LYS A 151 12.36 -1.32 3.87
N ASP A 152 11.06 -1.09 3.70
CA ASP A 152 10.10 -2.11 3.28
C ASP A 152 10.36 -2.56 1.84
N LEU A 153 10.73 -1.65 0.92
CA LEU A 153 11.15 -2.02 -0.44
C LEU A 153 12.40 -2.89 -0.46
N LYS A 154 13.41 -2.60 0.37
CA LYS A 154 14.61 -3.46 0.49
C LYS A 154 14.23 -4.87 0.98
N ILE A 155 13.29 -4.97 1.91
CA ILE A 155 12.79 -6.26 2.40
C ILE A 155 12.02 -6.98 1.29
N LEU A 156 11.09 -6.29 0.62
CA LEU A 156 10.32 -6.86 -0.49
C LEU A 156 11.22 -7.38 -1.62
N LYS A 157 12.23 -6.61 -2.02
CA LYS A 157 13.21 -7.07 -3.04
C LYS A 157 13.91 -8.38 -2.67
N LYS A 158 14.11 -8.65 -1.39
CA LYS A 158 14.71 -9.91 -0.91
C LYS A 158 13.70 -11.06 -0.84
N ILE A 159 12.48 -10.76 -0.42
CA ILE A 159 11.43 -11.76 -0.20
C ILE A 159 10.73 -12.14 -1.50
N LEU A 160 10.51 -11.19 -2.41
CA LEU A 160 9.74 -11.39 -3.63
C LEU A 160 10.28 -12.51 -4.53
N PRO A 161 11.59 -12.64 -4.80
CA PRO A 161 12.11 -13.77 -5.56
C PRO A 161 11.80 -15.13 -4.94
N LEU A 162 11.81 -15.20 -3.60
CA LEU A 162 11.45 -16.41 -2.86
C LEU A 162 9.93 -16.69 -2.95
N ALA A 163 9.11 -15.66 -2.77
CA ALA A 163 7.66 -15.77 -2.93
C ALA A 163 7.26 -16.19 -4.34
N LEU A 164 7.93 -15.65 -5.37
CA LEU A 164 7.70 -15.97 -6.77
C LEU A 164 8.08 -17.41 -7.16
N ARG A 165 8.95 -18.09 -6.40
CA ARG A 165 9.19 -19.53 -6.61
C ARG A 165 7.95 -20.39 -6.33
N PHE A 166 7.06 -19.89 -5.47
CA PHE A 166 5.81 -20.54 -5.12
C PHE A 166 4.61 -20.10 -5.97
N VAL A 167 4.83 -19.20 -6.93
CA VAL A 167 3.80 -18.65 -7.82
C VAL A 167 4.07 -19.14 -9.26
N ASP A 168 3.00 -19.18 -10.06
CA ASP A 168 3.01 -19.60 -11.46
C ASP A 168 4.12 -18.92 -12.27
N PRO A 169 4.81 -19.66 -13.18
CA PRO A 169 5.86 -19.13 -14.06
C PRO A 169 5.47 -17.87 -14.84
N ASN A 170 4.22 -17.77 -15.28
CA ASN A 170 3.69 -16.62 -16.02
C ASN A 170 3.68 -15.34 -15.16
N LEU A 171 3.45 -15.48 -13.86
CA LEU A 171 3.49 -14.35 -12.92
C LEU A 171 4.93 -13.91 -12.58
N ARG A 172 5.90 -14.79 -12.71
CA ARG A 172 7.31 -14.44 -12.52
C ARG A 172 7.79 -13.39 -13.51
N TYR A 173 7.32 -13.46 -14.75
CA TYR A 173 7.67 -12.50 -15.79
C TYR A 173 7.11 -11.11 -15.46
N SER A 174 5.83 -11.02 -15.15
CA SER A 174 5.17 -9.75 -14.79
C SER A 174 5.75 -9.11 -13.52
N ALA A 175 6.15 -9.91 -12.54
CA ALA A 175 6.75 -9.41 -11.30
C ALA A 175 8.21 -8.95 -11.45
N LYS A 176 8.96 -9.51 -12.42
CA LYS A 176 10.34 -9.06 -12.72
C LYS A 176 10.38 -7.67 -13.38
N THR A 177 9.35 -7.33 -14.15
CA THR A 177 9.24 -6.01 -14.79
C THR A 177 8.83 -4.89 -13.84
N MET A 178 8.45 -5.21 -12.59
CA MET A 178 8.02 -4.25 -11.57
C MET A 178 9.12 -3.81 -10.60
N LEU A 179 10.29 -4.44 -10.59
CA LEU A 179 11.40 -4.19 -9.67
C LEU A 179 12.57 -3.48 -10.35
#